data_7c57e523d9efa5767c700d9dac842eeb
#
_entry.id   7c57e523d9efa5767c700d9dac842eeb
#
_cell.length_a   1.000
_cell.length_b   1.000
_cell.length_c   1.000
_cell.angle_alpha   90.00
_cell.angle_beta   90.00
_cell.angle_gamma   90.00
#
_symmetry.space_group_name_H-M   'P 1'
#
loop_
_entity.id
_entity.type
_entity.pdbx_description
1 polymer ?
#
loop_
_entity_poly.entity_id
_entity_poly.type
_entity_poly.pdbx_seq_one_letter_code
_entity_poly.pdbx_strand_id
1 'polypeptide(L)'
;MNWNQLTTEQQLDELIQSSHEKPVVIFKHSTRCSISSTALSRLERAWDAAETPAFYLDLIAYRPISGLIASKFDVEHQSPQVLVINKGNCTYSATHWDIAMDELKPYLA
;
A
#
# COMPACT_ATOMS: atom_id res chain seq x y z
N MET A 1 -1.07 -10.67 -10.15
CA MET A 1 -1.92 -9.62 -9.57
C MET A 1 -1.75 -8.33 -10.34
N ASN A 2 -2.70 -7.44 -10.21
CA ASN A 2 -2.69 -6.18 -10.95
C ASN A 2 -2.52 -4.99 -10.01
N TRP A 3 -1.35 -4.37 -10.05
CA TRP A 3 -1.12 -3.14 -9.33
C TRP A 3 -1.63 -1.94 -10.11
N ASN A 4 -2.36 -1.06 -9.44
CA ASN A 4 -2.69 0.27 -9.98
C ASN A 4 -1.56 1.22 -9.62
N GLN A 5 -1.02 1.93 -10.59
CA GLN A 5 0.06 2.88 -10.31
C GLN A 5 -0.48 4.12 -9.60
N LEU A 6 0.11 4.45 -8.46
CA LEU A 6 -0.27 5.65 -7.69
C LEU A 6 0.76 6.73 -7.98
N THR A 7 0.39 7.69 -8.80
CA THR A 7 1.33 8.71 -9.29
C THR A 7 0.86 10.15 -9.06
N THR A 8 -0.39 10.36 -8.67
CA THR A 8 -0.94 11.71 -8.47
C THR A 8 -1.72 11.81 -7.18
N GLU A 9 -1.82 13.04 -6.66
CA GLU A 9 -2.64 13.32 -5.48
C GLU A 9 -4.13 13.03 -5.76
N GLN A 10 -4.59 13.30 -6.98
CA GLN A 10 -5.97 13.01 -7.34
C GLN A 10 -6.28 11.52 -7.23
N GLN A 11 -5.36 10.65 -7.68
CA GLN A 11 -5.53 9.21 -7.54
C GLN A 11 -5.57 8.79 -6.06
N LEU A 12 -4.77 9.44 -5.22
CA LEU A 12 -4.80 9.19 -3.78
C LEU A 12 -6.17 9.55 -3.20
N ASP A 13 -6.72 10.69 -3.56
CA ASP A 13 -8.04 11.10 -3.11
C ASP A 13 -9.13 10.13 -3.58
N GLU A 14 -9.02 9.65 -4.81
CA GLU A 14 -9.96 8.68 -5.37
C GLU A 14 -9.92 7.34 -4.64
N LEU A 15 -8.72 6.84 -4.31
CA LEU A 15 -8.64 5.58 -3.57
C LEU A 15 -9.16 5.72 -2.14
N ILE A 16 -8.96 6.88 -1.52
CA ILE A 16 -9.54 7.15 -0.20
C ILE A 16 -11.06 7.10 -0.26
N GLN A 17 -11.66 7.71 -1.29
CA GLN A 17 -13.10 7.64 -1.49
C GLN A 17 -13.58 6.21 -1.71
N SER A 18 -12.87 5.45 -2.55
CA SER A 18 -13.26 4.06 -2.84
C SER A 18 -13.13 3.16 -1.61
N SER A 19 -12.27 3.53 -0.66
CA SER A 19 -12.09 2.75 0.56
C SER A 19 -13.33 2.74 1.47
N HIS A 20 -14.27 3.65 1.24
CA HIS A 20 -15.54 3.66 1.96
C HIS A 20 -16.45 2.51 1.54
N GLU A 21 -16.23 1.93 0.37
CA GLU A 21 -17.01 0.80 -0.11
C GLU A 21 -16.35 -0.54 0.21
N LYS A 22 -15.01 -0.60 0.07
CA LYS A 22 -14.23 -1.81 0.44
C LYS A 22 -12.78 -1.41 0.67
N PRO A 23 -12.06 -2.21 1.48
CA PRO A 23 -10.65 -1.91 1.77
C PRO A 23 -9.79 -1.88 0.51
N VAL A 24 -8.78 -1.01 0.52
CA VAL A 24 -7.76 -0.94 -0.53
C VAL A 24 -6.38 -1.07 0.09
N VAL A 25 -5.42 -1.52 -0.70
CA VAL A 25 -4.04 -1.73 -0.24
C VAL A 25 -3.11 -0.78 -0.99
N ILE A 26 -2.20 -0.16 -0.25
CA ILE A 26 -1.12 0.66 -0.83
C ILE A 26 0.20 0.00 -0.48
N PHE A 27 1.07 -0.20 -1.47
CA PHE A 27 2.43 -0.67 -1.26
C PHE A 27 3.41 0.42 -1.65
N LYS A 28 4.19 0.91 -0.69
CA LYS A 28 5.28 1.86 -0.94
C LYS A 28 6.54 1.08 -1.25
N HIS A 29 7.06 1.26 -2.44
CA HIS A 29 8.21 0.53 -2.94
C HIS A 29 9.38 1.45 -3.26
N SER A 30 10.58 1.06 -2.82
CA SER A 30 11.81 1.69 -3.26
C SER A 30 12.48 0.80 -4.30
N THR A 31 12.56 1.27 -5.54
CA THR A 31 13.16 0.51 -6.64
C THR A 31 14.66 0.28 -6.47
N ARG A 32 15.29 1.01 -5.54
CA ARG A 32 16.73 0.89 -5.26
C ARG A 32 17.05 0.05 -4.04
N CYS A 33 16.04 -0.53 -3.40
CA CYS A 33 16.21 -1.30 -2.17
C CYS A 33 15.89 -2.77 -2.41
N SER A 34 16.87 -3.65 -2.17
CA SER A 34 16.68 -5.09 -2.38
C SER A 34 15.67 -5.68 -1.40
N ILE A 35 15.61 -5.15 -0.17
CA ILE A 35 14.62 -5.57 0.83
C ILE A 35 13.21 -5.25 0.33
N SER A 36 13.03 -4.08 -0.27
CA SER A 36 11.74 -3.67 -0.83
C SER A 36 11.32 -4.57 -1.99
N SER A 37 12.26 -4.90 -2.87
CA SER A 37 11.99 -5.81 -4.00
C SER A 37 11.62 -7.21 -3.53
N THR A 38 12.29 -7.71 -2.50
CA THR A 38 12.00 -9.02 -1.91
C THR A 38 10.61 -9.03 -1.28
N ALA A 39 10.28 -8.00 -0.51
CA ALA A 39 8.96 -7.88 0.13
C ALA A 39 7.85 -7.82 -0.90
N LEU A 40 8.03 -7.04 -1.95
CA LEU A 40 7.07 -6.92 -3.04
C LEU A 40 6.84 -8.28 -3.73
N SER A 41 7.92 -8.95 -4.07
CA SER A 41 7.87 -10.26 -4.75
C SER A 41 7.17 -11.31 -3.89
N ARG A 42 7.47 -11.34 -2.59
CA ARG A 42 6.84 -12.28 -1.66
C ARG A 42 5.33 -12.03 -1.55
N LEU A 43 4.94 -10.76 -1.44
CA LEU A 43 3.54 -10.39 -1.35
C LEU A 43 2.79 -10.76 -2.63
N GLU A 44 3.38 -10.46 -3.79
CA GLU A 44 2.78 -10.79 -5.08
C GLU A 44 2.54 -12.29 -5.24
N ARG A 45 3.50 -13.12 -4.84
CA ARG A 45 3.38 -14.57 -4.95
C ARG A 45 2.32 -15.15 -4.01
N ALA A 46 2.11 -14.52 -2.87
CA ALA A 46 1.14 -15.01 -1.88
C ALA A 46 -0.24 -14.35 -2.04
N TRP A 47 -0.39 -13.41 -2.96
CA TRP A 47 -1.62 -12.62 -3.08
C TRP A 47 -2.82 -13.50 -3.40
N ASP A 48 -3.85 -13.46 -2.54
CA ASP A 48 -5.09 -14.21 -2.76
C ASP A 48 -6.33 -13.36 -2.48
N ALA A 49 -6.24 -12.05 -2.73
CA ALA A 49 -7.33 -11.11 -2.57
C ALA A 49 -7.64 -10.44 -3.91
N ALA A 50 -8.09 -11.23 -4.89
CA ALA A 50 -8.27 -10.79 -6.28
C ALA A 50 -9.21 -9.58 -6.42
N GLU A 51 -10.17 -9.41 -5.51
CA GLU A 51 -11.14 -8.33 -5.59
C GLU A 51 -10.73 -7.08 -4.80
N THR A 52 -9.61 -7.12 -4.10
CA THR A 52 -9.12 -5.97 -3.35
C THR A 52 -8.26 -5.10 -4.28
N PRO A 53 -8.62 -3.81 -4.46
CA PRO A 53 -7.79 -2.91 -5.24
C PRO A 53 -6.44 -2.73 -4.56
N ALA A 54 -5.36 -2.85 -5.33
CA ALA A 54 -4.00 -2.73 -4.83
C ALA A 54 -3.27 -1.65 -5.61
N PHE A 55 -2.64 -0.73 -4.89
CA PHE A 55 -1.97 0.45 -5.45
C PHE A 55 -0.48 0.39 -5.15
N TYR A 56 0.31 0.65 -6.16
CA TYR A 56 1.77 0.61 -6.11
C TYR A 56 2.32 2.03 -6.19
N LEU A 57 3.12 2.40 -5.22
CA LEU A 57 3.79 3.70 -5.20
C LEU A 57 5.30 3.50 -5.30
N ASP A 58 5.89 4.01 -6.38
CA ASP A 58 7.35 4.15 -6.48
C ASP A 58 7.73 5.43 -5.71
N LEU A 59 8.16 5.26 -4.48
CA LEU A 59 8.41 6.40 -3.62
C LEU A 59 9.61 7.25 -4.06
N ILE A 60 10.53 6.68 -4.83
CA ILE A 60 11.68 7.43 -5.33
C ILE A 60 11.23 8.45 -6.38
N ALA A 61 10.36 8.04 -7.29
CA ALA A 61 9.83 8.91 -8.33
C ALA A 61 8.75 9.87 -7.79
N TYR A 62 7.98 9.45 -6.78
CA TYR A 62 6.79 10.16 -6.31
C TYR A 62 6.84 10.46 -4.81
N ARG A 63 7.96 11.03 -4.34
CA ARG A 63 8.14 11.36 -2.91
C ARG A 63 7.04 12.24 -2.33
N PRO A 64 6.52 13.26 -3.04
CA PRO A 64 5.42 14.06 -2.48
C PRO A 64 4.18 13.24 -2.15
N ILE A 65 3.86 12.24 -2.98
CA ILE A 65 2.70 11.37 -2.73
C ILE A 65 2.95 10.51 -1.49
N SER A 66 4.17 9.99 -1.35
CA SER A 66 4.55 9.20 -0.16
C SER A 66 4.41 10.03 1.12
N GLY A 67 4.82 11.31 1.07
CA GLY A 67 4.67 12.22 2.20
C GLY A 67 3.20 12.50 2.54
N LEU A 68 2.35 12.65 1.53
CA LEU A 68 0.91 12.83 1.73
C LEU A 68 0.28 11.62 2.40
N ILE A 69 0.69 10.41 2.02
CA ILE A 69 0.20 9.17 2.63
C ILE A 69 0.53 9.15 4.12
N ALA A 70 1.78 9.45 4.47
CA ALA A 70 2.19 9.49 5.88
C ALA A 70 1.38 10.51 6.67
N SER A 71 1.15 11.68 6.09
CA SER A 71 0.42 12.77 6.74
C SER A 71 -1.08 12.48 6.86
N LYS A 72 -1.71 12.03 5.76
CA LYS A 72 -3.17 11.80 5.73
C LYS A 72 -3.59 10.65 6.64
N PHE A 73 -2.77 9.62 6.77
CA PHE A 73 -3.12 8.42 7.55
C PHE A 73 -2.43 8.36 8.90
N ASP A 74 -1.62 9.37 9.22
CA ASP A 74 -0.87 9.44 10.49
C ASP A 74 -0.05 8.15 10.70
N VAL A 75 0.68 7.75 9.66
CA VAL A 75 1.54 6.56 9.66
C VAL A 75 2.95 6.99 9.34
N GLU A 76 3.90 6.69 10.23
CA GLU A 76 5.30 7.02 10.02
C GLU A 76 5.79 6.42 8.69
N HIS A 77 6.46 7.24 7.89
CA HIS A 77 7.00 6.80 6.61
C HIS A 77 8.06 5.72 6.81
N GLN A 78 7.90 4.61 6.11
CA GLN A 78 8.87 3.52 6.02
C GLN A 78 8.88 2.99 4.60
N SER A 79 9.92 2.25 4.22
CA SER A 79 10.02 1.60 2.92
C SER A 79 10.85 0.33 3.03
N PRO A 80 10.36 -0.83 2.60
CA PRO A 80 9.01 -1.07 2.06
C PRO A 80 7.94 -0.97 3.14
N GLN A 81 6.75 -0.54 2.72
CA GLN A 81 5.62 -0.42 3.63
C GLN A 81 4.33 -0.76 2.91
N VAL A 82 3.48 -1.56 3.55
CA VAL A 82 2.13 -1.82 3.07
C VAL A 82 1.13 -1.18 4.04
N LEU A 83 0.05 -0.59 3.47
CA LEU A 83 -1.03 -0.01 4.25
C LEU A 83 -2.34 -0.57 3.74
N VAL A 84 -3.26 -0.85 4.67
CA VAL A 84 -4.65 -1.16 4.34
C VAL A 84 -5.49 0.05 4.72
N ILE A 85 -6.23 0.58 3.76
CA ILE A 85 -7.08 1.75 3.94
C ILE A 85 -8.53 1.30 3.88
N ASN A 86 -9.29 1.60 4.93
CA ASN A 86 -10.69 1.24 5.01
C ASN A 86 -11.47 2.43 5.60
N LYS A 87 -12.49 2.87 4.89
CA LYS A 87 -13.33 4.01 5.30
C LYS A 87 -12.50 5.27 5.58
N GLY A 88 -11.49 5.49 4.73
CA GLY A 88 -10.63 6.65 4.81
C GLY A 88 -9.53 6.60 5.85
N ASN A 89 -9.39 5.50 6.58
CA ASN A 89 -8.40 5.34 7.64
C ASN A 89 -7.46 4.18 7.37
N CYS A 90 -6.22 4.29 7.85
CA CYS A 90 -5.29 3.16 7.84
C CYS A 90 -5.64 2.22 8.98
N THR A 91 -6.13 1.04 8.66
CA THR A 91 -6.53 0.04 9.65
C THR A 91 -5.41 -0.95 9.97
N TYR A 92 -4.41 -1.05 9.10
CA TYR A 92 -3.26 -1.92 9.30
C TYR A 92 -2.09 -1.41 8.48
N SER A 93 -0.89 -1.51 9.00
CA SER A 93 0.33 -1.24 8.25
C SER A 93 1.43 -2.18 8.72
N ALA A 94 2.35 -2.49 7.80
CA ALA A 94 3.51 -3.32 8.11
C ALA A 94 4.69 -2.87 7.26
N THR A 95 5.89 -3.14 7.73
CA THR A 95 7.13 -2.71 7.07
C THR A 95 8.11 -3.86 6.97
N HIS A 96 8.99 -3.79 5.97
CA HIS A 96 10.14 -4.71 5.83
C HIS A 96 9.70 -6.19 5.89
N TRP A 97 10.27 -6.96 6.80
CA TRP A 97 10.01 -8.40 6.89
C TRP A 97 8.65 -8.76 7.49
N ASP A 98 7.95 -7.78 8.06
CA ASP A 98 6.61 -7.99 8.61
C ASP A 98 5.52 -7.95 7.53
N ILE A 99 5.87 -7.58 6.29
CA ILE A 99 4.92 -7.56 5.19
C ILE A 99 4.64 -8.99 4.75
N ALA A 100 3.41 -9.44 4.99
CA ALA A 100 2.97 -10.80 4.64
C ALA A 100 1.48 -10.81 4.35
N MET A 101 1.08 -11.58 3.33
CA MET A 101 -0.32 -11.68 2.94
C MET A 101 -1.21 -12.18 4.09
N ASP A 102 -0.74 -13.16 4.84
CA ASP A 102 -1.48 -13.73 5.97
C ASP A 102 -1.81 -12.68 7.04
N GLU A 103 -0.90 -11.74 7.25
CA GLU A 103 -1.07 -10.71 8.28
C GLU A 103 -2.03 -9.60 7.83
N LEU A 104 -2.05 -9.25 6.56
CA LEU A 104 -2.92 -8.17 6.10
C LEU A 104 -4.31 -8.65 5.68
N LYS A 105 -4.44 -9.92 5.32
CA LYS A 105 -5.68 -10.48 4.82
C LYS A 105 -6.90 -10.28 5.74
N PRO A 106 -6.80 -10.43 7.08
CA PRO A 106 -7.96 -10.19 7.95
C PRO A 106 -8.52 -8.77 7.83
N TYR A 107 -7.71 -7.80 7.44
CA TYR A 107 -8.13 -6.41 7.29
C TYR A 107 -8.80 -6.12 5.95
N LEU A 108 -8.86 -7.10 5.05
CA LEU A 108 -9.45 -6.96 3.73
C LEU A 108 -10.89 -7.47 3.64
N ALA A 109 -11.39 -7.98 4.73
CA ALA A 109 -12.76 -8.52 4.78
C ALA A 109 -13.82 -7.41 4.75
#